data_cad34522c8e4a6a1bdfc0889df30e031
#
_entry.id   cad34522c8e4a6a1bdfc0889df30e031
#
_cell.length_a   1.000
_cell.length_b   1.000
_cell.length_c   1.000
_cell.angle_alpha   90.00
_cell.angle_beta   90.00
_cell.angle_gamma   90.00
#
_symmetry.space_group_name_H-M   'P 1'
#
loop_
_entity.id
_entity.type
_entity.pdbx_description
1 polymer ?
#
loop_
_entity_poly.entity_id
_entity_poly.type
_entity_poly.pdbx_seq_one_letter_code
_entity_poly.pdbx_strand_id
1 'polypeptide(L)'
;MAVYVDELFDTERTKQWPYPKACHLTADTLDELHEFAIKVGLRRQWFQPHKRHPHYDLTEGRRRIAVRLSAVSTDSRTLTKSKMIKIEQQTTTEEGK
;
A
#
# COMPACT_ATOMS: atom_id res chain seq x y z
N MET A 1 9.76 8.12 -9.84
CA MET A 1 8.75 7.96 -8.82
C MET A 1 8.40 6.49 -8.72
N ALA A 2 8.09 6.02 -7.53
CA ALA A 2 8.05 4.59 -7.32
C ALA A 2 6.87 4.16 -6.46
N VAL A 3 6.49 2.90 -6.66
CA VAL A 3 5.47 2.23 -5.89
C VAL A 3 6.15 1.07 -5.18
N TYR A 4 5.75 0.80 -3.95
CA TYR A 4 6.43 -0.15 -3.09
C TYR A 4 5.46 -1.17 -2.49
N VAL A 5 5.94 -2.41 -2.35
CA VAL A 5 5.24 -3.44 -1.59
C VAL A 5 6.19 -3.96 -0.53
N ASP A 6 5.65 -4.30 0.64
CA ASP A 6 6.46 -4.92 1.68
C ASP A 6 6.34 -6.43 1.64
N GLU A 7 6.91 -7.10 2.62
CA GLU A 7 6.87 -8.55 2.68
C GLU A 7 5.50 -9.04 3.15
N LEU A 8 5.15 -10.24 2.76
CA LEU A 8 3.91 -10.87 3.20
C LEU A 8 3.99 -11.18 4.70
N PHE A 9 2.89 -10.97 5.40
CA PHE A 9 2.77 -11.35 6.80
C PHE A 9 1.48 -12.14 7.00
N ASP A 10 1.46 -12.95 8.04
CA ASP A 10 0.30 -13.77 8.33
C ASP A 10 -0.83 -12.93 8.90
N THR A 11 -2.05 -13.24 8.49
CA THR A 11 -3.24 -12.54 8.97
C THR A 11 -4.23 -13.55 9.52
N GLU A 12 -5.10 -13.07 10.43
CA GLU A 12 -6.26 -13.86 10.82
C GLU A 12 -7.33 -13.69 9.75
N ARG A 13 -7.92 -14.79 9.35
CA ARG A 13 -9.00 -14.74 8.35
C ARG A 13 -10.25 -14.17 8.98
N THR A 14 -10.82 -13.17 8.32
CA THR A 14 -12.08 -12.55 8.75
C THR A 14 -13.01 -12.47 7.56
N LYS A 15 -14.24 -12.02 7.79
CA LYS A 15 -15.17 -11.81 6.67
C LYS A 15 -14.66 -10.76 5.71
N GLN A 16 -14.03 -9.72 6.22
CA GLN A 16 -13.48 -8.66 5.40
C GLN A 16 -12.17 -9.07 4.73
N TRP A 17 -11.42 -9.98 5.35
CA TRP A 17 -10.14 -10.43 4.81
C TRP A 17 -10.01 -11.94 4.99
N PRO A 18 -10.62 -12.73 4.08
CA PRO A 18 -10.62 -14.19 4.22
C PRO A 18 -9.35 -14.85 3.69
N TYR A 19 -8.24 -14.15 3.69
CA TYR A 19 -6.97 -14.63 3.14
C TYR A 19 -5.96 -14.85 4.25
N PRO A 20 -5.03 -15.81 4.07
CA PRO A 20 -4.07 -16.12 5.14
C PRO A 20 -2.91 -15.14 5.26
N LYS A 21 -2.67 -14.34 4.21
CA LYS A 21 -1.53 -13.44 4.20
C LYS A 21 -1.91 -12.11 3.57
N ALA A 22 -1.14 -11.10 3.92
CA ALA A 22 -1.32 -9.76 3.37
C ALA A 22 0.01 -9.04 3.31
N CYS A 23 0.07 -7.99 2.49
CA CYS A 23 1.17 -7.04 2.52
C CYS A 23 0.60 -5.67 2.20
N HIS A 24 1.45 -4.65 2.31
CA HIS A 24 1.04 -3.28 2.07
C HIS A 24 1.53 -2.79 0.71
N LEU A 25 0.72 -1.97 0.06
CA LEU A 25 1.09 -1.26 -1.16
C LEU A 25 1.07 0.22 -0.86
N THR A 26 2.17 0.91 -1.13
CA THR A 26 2.23 2.35 -0.99
C THR A 26 3.09 2.94 -2.12
N ALA A 27 3.21 4.25 -2.16
CA ALA A 27 3.94 4.92 -3.23
C ALA A 27 4.51 6.24 -2.71
N ASP A 28 5.29 6.90 -3.54
CA ASP A 28 5.86 8.20 -3.17
C ASP A 28 4.79 9.28 -3.08
N THR A 29 3.72 9.16 -3.85
CA THR A 29 2.59 10.08 -3.77
C THR A 29 1.28 9.30 -3.77
N LEU A 30 0.21 9.96 -3.29
CA LEU A 30 -1.11 9.31 -3.29
C LEU A 30 -1.62 9.08 -4.71
N ASP A 31 -1.35 10.02 -5.62
CA ASP A 31 -1.79 9.86 -7.01
C ASP A 31 -1.17 8.60 -7.63
N GLU A 32 0.12 8.40 -7.42
CA GLU A 32 0.80 7.20 -7.93
C GLU A 32 0.22 5.94 -7.30
N LEU A 33 -0.07 6.01 -6.01
CA LEU A 33 -0.63 4.86 -5.29
C LEU A 33 -1.96 4.45 -5.89
N HIS A 34 -2.85 5.42 -6.10
CA HIS A 34 -4.19 5.13 -6.62
C HIS A 34 -4.13 4.65 -8.07
N GLU A 35 -3.29 5.24 -8.89
CA GLU A 35 -3.13 4.79 -10.26
C GLU A 35 -2.62 3.37 -10.33
N PHE A 36 -1.61 3.06 -9.53
CA PHE A 36 -1.03 1.72 -9.54
C PHE A 36 -2.02 0.69 -8.99
N ALA A 37 -2.78 1.07 -7.97
CA ALA A 37 -3.78 0.17 -7.39
C ALA A 37 -4.79 -0.27 -8.45
N ILE A 38 -5.22 0.64 -9.32
CA ILE A 38 -6.13 0.30 -10.42
C ILE A 38 -5.48 -0.71 -11.35
N LYS A 39 -4.21 -0.53 -11.68
CA LYS A 39 -3.50 -1.46 -12.56
C LYS A 39 -3.37 -2.86 -11.96
N VAL A 40 -3.28 -2.95 -10.65
CA VAL A 40 -3.22 -4.23 -9.95
C VAL A 40 -4.59 -4.87 -9.83
N GLY A 41 -5.65 -4.12 -10.09
CA GLY A 41 -7.01 -4.62 -10.02
C GLY A 41 -7.68 -4.34 -8.68
N LEU A 42 -7.20 -3.37 -7.94
CA LEU A 42 -7.81 -2.98 -6.67
C LEU A 42 -8.87 -1.91 -6.89
N ARG A 43 -9.83 -1.89 -5.98
CA ARG A 43 -10.86 -0.85 -6.02
C ARG A 43 -10.44 0.32 -5.16
N ARG A 44 -10.76 1.53 -5.61
CA ARG A 44 -10.42 2.76 -4.89
C ARG A 44 -10.98 2.75 -3.47
N GLN A 45 -12.14 2.13 -3.27
CA GLN A 45 -12.78 2.04 -1.96
C GLN A 45 -12.03 1.16 -0.98
N TRP A 46 -11.07 0.36 -1.45
CA TRP A 46 -10.24 -0.48 -0.60
C TRP A 46 -9.04 0.28 -0.03
N PHE A 47 -8.88 1.53 -0.39
CA PHE A 47 -7.82 2.37 0.14
C PHE A 47 -7.99 2.54 1.65
N GLN A 48 -6.88 2.39 2.38
CA GLN A 48 -6.83 2.55 3.83
C GLN A 48 -6.25 3.94 4.13
N PRO A 49 -7.12 4.93 4.42
CA PRO A 49 -6.65 6.31 4.62
C PRO A 49 -6.14 6.55 6.04
N HIS A 50 -5.23 5.70 6.48
CA HIS A 50 -4.61 5.90 7.78
C HIS A 50 -3.77 7.17 7.76
N LYS A 51 -3.84 7.94 8.86
CA LYS A 51 -3.05 9.16 8.93
C LYS A 51 -1.56 8.89 8.80
N ARG A 52 -1.08 7.81 9.42
CA ARG A 52 0.35 7.51 9.42
C ARG A 52 0.77 6.56 8.34
N HIS A 53 -0.16 5.78 7.81
CA HIS A 53 0.18 4.69 6.90
C HIS A 53 -0.86 4.56 5.79
N PRO A 54 -1.02 5.58 4.94
CA PRO A 54 -1.97 5.43 3.83
C PRO A 54 -1.49 4.35 2.88
N HIS A 55 -2.34 3.37 2.62
CA HIS A 55 -1.93 2.19 1.86
C HIS A 55 -3.14 1.42 1.35
N TYR A 56 -2.86 0.42 0.51
CA TYR A 56 -3.80 -0.64 0.18
C TYR A 56 -3.25 -1.95 0.74
N ASP A 57 -4.14 -2.87 1.10
CA ASP A 57 -3.74 -4.22 1.47
C ASP A 57 -3.78 -5.10 0.23
N LEU A 58 -2.77 -5.96 0.09
CA LEU A 58 -2.69 -6.88 -1.04
C LEU A 58 -2.72 -8.32 -0.54
N THR A 59 -3.38 -9.19 -1.33
CA THR A 59 -3.23 -10.63 -1.17
C THR A 59 -1.90 -11.05 -1.77
N GLU A 60 -1.51 -12.31 -1.51
CA GLU A 60 -0.30 -12.85 -2.10
C GLU A 60 -0.33 -12.80 -3.62
N GLY A 61 -1.48 -13.14 -4.21
CA GLY A 61 -1.62 -13.09 -5.67
C GLY A 61 -1.49 -11.69 -6.23
N ARG A 62 -2.11 -10.72 -5.57
CA ARG A 62 -2.03 -9.33 -5.99
C ARG A 62 -0.61 -8.78 -5.83
N ARG A 63 0.09 -9.20 -4.77
CA ARG A 63 1.47 -8.80 -4.59
C ARG A 63 2.33 -9.25 -5.76
N ARG A 64 2.13 -10.48 -6.24
CA ARG A 64 2.85 -10.97 -7.42
C ARG A 64 2.60 -10.10 -8.64
N ILE A 65 1.35 -9.71 -8.84
CA ILE A 65 0.99 -8.83 -9.95
C ILE A 65 1.69 -7.48 -9.80
N ALA A 66 1.68 -6.92 -8.59
CA ALA A 66 2.32 -5.63 -8.33
C ALA A 66 3.81 -5.67 -8.63
N VAL A 67 4.50 -6.72 -8.19
CA VAL A 67 5.93 -6.87 -8.46
C VAL A 67 6.18 -7.02 -9.95
N ARG A 68 5.33 -7.76 -10.64
CA ARG A 68 5.45 -7.93 -12.10
C ARG A 68 5.28 -6.60 -12.81
N LEU A 69 4.48 -5.70 -12.27
CA LEU A 69 4.26 -4.37 -12.82
C LEU A 69 5.28 -3.35 -12.31
N SER A 70 6.38 -3.83 -11.73
CA SER A 70 7.54 -3.02 -11.32
C SER A 70 7.42 -2.34 -9.97
N ALA A 71 6.54 -2.79 -9.09
CA ALA A 71 6.56 -2.32 -7.71
C ALA A 71 7.86 -2.79 -7.07
N VAL A 72 8.45 -1.92 -6.26
CA VAL A 72 9.70 -2.22 -5.58
C VAL A 72 9.40 -3.02 -4.31
N SER A 73 10.03 -4.18 -4.18
CA SER A 73 9.87 -5.02 -2.98
C SER A 73 10.83 -4.51 -1.90
N THR A 74 10.30 -4.27 -0.72
CA THR A 74 11.08 -3.76 0.40
C THR A 74 10.55 -4.37 1.70
N ASP A 75 11.22 -4.11 2.82
CA ASP A 75 10.72 -4.62 4.10
C ASP A 75 9.77 -3.61 4.74
N SER A 76 8.92 -4.12 5.66
CA SER A 76 7.88 -3.31 6.29
C SER A 76 8.44 -2.13 7.06
N ARG A 77 9.53 -2.35 7.76
CA ARG A 77 10.13 -1.30 8.60
C ARG A 77 10.61 -0.14 7.74
N THR A 78 11.34 -0.44 6.69
CA THR A 78 11.86 0.59 5.79
C THR A 78 10.70 1.33 5.14
N LEU A 79 9.70 0.62 4.69
CA LEU A 79 8.55 1.21 4.04
C LEU A 79 7.83 2.18 4.96
N THR A 80 7.54 1.75 6.18
CA THR A 80 6.83 2.58 7.15
C THR A 80 7.61 3.85 7.46
N LYS A 81 8.90 3.72 7.72
CA LYS A 81 9.71 4.88 8.10
C LYS A 81 9.95 5.85 6.95
N SER A 82 10.21 5.32 5.75
CA SER A 82 10.68 6.15 4.65
C SER A 82 9.58 6.61 3.73
N LYS A 83 8.57 5.78 3.49
CA LYS A 83 7.61 6.01 2.42
C LYS A 83 6.24 6.38 2.93
N MET A 84 5.68 5.59 3.82
CA MET A 84 4.34 5.87 4.34
C MET A 84 4.30 7.18 5.12
N ILE A 85 5.35 7.46 5.88
CA ILE A 85 5.44 8.70 6.64
C ILE A 85 5.50 9.89 5.70
N LYS A 86 6.22 9.76 4.59
CA LYS A 86 6.27 10.83 3.57
C LYS A 86 4.90 11.13 3.00
N ILE A 87 4.14 10.09 2.67
CA ILE A 87 2.80 10.27 2.13
C ILE A 87 1.90 10.94 3.17
N GLU A 88 2.01 10.54 4.42
CA GLU A 88 1.27 11.16 5.51
C GLU A 88 1.59 12.65 5.61
N GLN A 89 2.85 13.00 5.54
CA GLN A 89 3.26 14.40 5.63
C GLN A 89 2.67 15.24 4.51
N GLN A 90 2.64 14.69 3.29
CA GLN A 90 2.01 15.38 2.17
C GLN A 90 0.52 15.61 2.43
N THR A 91 -0.16 14.57 2.89
CA THR A 91 -1.58 14.65 3.18
C THR A 91 -1.87 15.65 4.29
N THR A 92 -1.07 15.61 5.35
CA THR A 92 -1.22 16.52 6.48
C THR A 92 -1.03 17.95 6.04
N THR A 93 -0.05 18.20 5.19
CA THR A 93 0.20 19.55 4.67
C THR A 93 -1.02 20.08 3.93
N GLU A 94 -1.64 19.25 3.12
CA GLU A 94 -2.84 19.65 2.40
C GLU A 94 -3.99 19.92 3.35
N GLU A 95 -4.15 19.11 4.35
CA GLU A 95 -5.24 19.24 5.32
C GLU A 95 -5.02 20.38 6.30
N GLY A 96 -3.79 20.73 6.51
CA GLY A 96 -3.44 21.77 7.48
C GLY A 96 -3.86 23.17 7.08
N LYS A 97 -4.52 23.28 5.98
CA LYS A 97 -5.01 24.57 5.50
C LYS A 97 -6.46 24.85 5.96
#